data_8b2cf9aa33a701074b0ae520bd251cee
#
_entry.id   8b2cf9aa33a701074b0ae520bd251cee
#
_cell.length_a   1.000
_cell.length_b   1.000
_cell.length_c   1.000
_cell.angle_alpha   90.00
_cell.angle_beta   90.00
_cell.angle_gamma   90.00
#
_symmetry.space_group_name_H-M   'P 1'
#
loop_
_entity.id
_entity.type
_entity.pdbx_description
1 polymer ?
#
loop_
_entity_poly.entity_id
_entity_poly.type
_entity_poly.pdbx_seq_one_letter_code
_entity_poly.pdbx_strand_id
1 'polypeptide(L)'
;MTRLRAFCAAVFTADVVLMGEAAAQGTPGSVEQLYAELAKLPPAERQKRIEEGARKEGVLNLIHTIRGALSRNHIALFQKAYPFVRVENTDIGSQDATEQLVAEETAGRHLTDVISVAIPDLTEVLKRNLAARYPTPAAAAILPKYKDFMDPEGRFTPWYWSEHGISYNTNLVPPDRAPRDWKDLCNPFFQGSVSYDPAEARFLAGLYAIFGEKGTEDLLKCIGENKPIIQRGHSQRVELMLAGDHMVQGDNYLYAELEMKRKNPKAPFEMVLSAPIIAFGGAAVINRNASHPYAAALFTDWTLSDESQRYIAGVLRGPTAVPHPYLPDDVKLAISDDIPSDIMERLFGYWAKYIARTQ
;
A
#
# COMPACT_ATOMS: atom_id res chain seq x y z
N MET A 1 -17.77 -46.12 -77.47
CA MET A 1 -16.37 -45.60 -77.31
C MET A 1 -16.28 -44.92 -76.03
N THR A 2 -15.89 -45.64 -74.96
CA THR A 2 -15.95 -45.23 -73.61
C THR A 2 -14.52 -45.05 -73.07
N ARG A 3 -14.10 -43.85 -72.67
CA ARG A 3 -12.79 -43.64 -72.10
C ARG A 3 -12.91 -43.58 -70.53
N LEU A 4 -12.25 -44.57 -69.94
CA LEU A 4 -12.04 -44.70 -68.51
C LEU A 4 -11.01 -43.65 -68.04
N ARG A 5 -11.32 -42.84 -67.03
CA ARG A 5 -10.36 -42.00 -66.36
C ARG A 5 -10.11 -42.57 -64.95
N ALA A 6 -8.85 -42.91 -64.71
CA ALA A 6 -8.35 -43.35 -63.44
C ALA A 6 -8.22 -42.15 -62.48
N PHE A 7 -8.70 -42.28 -61.26
CA PHE A 7 -8.49 -41.35 -60.12
C PHE A 7 -7.31 -41.84 -59.27
N CYS A 8 -6.23 -41.06 -59.22
CA CYS A 8 -5.16 -41.27 -58.26
C CYS A 8 -5.61 -40.66 -56.91
N ALA A 9 -5.69 -41.50 -55.89
CA ALA A 9 -5.87 -41.06 -54.48
C ALA A 9 -4.49 -40.69 -53.93
N ALA A 10 -4.29 -39.43 -53.58
CA ALA A 10 -3.15 -38.97 -52.82
C ALA A 10 -3.45 -39.17 -51.32
N VAL A 11 -2.64 -40.00 -50.67
CA VAL A 11 -2.66 -40.14 -49.18
C VAL A 11 -1.90 -38.98 -48.58
N PHE A 12 -2.61 -38.10 -47.89
CA PHE A 12 -2.01 -37.09 -47.02
C PHE A 12 -1.75 -37.73 -45.65
N THR A 13 -0.49 -37.93 -45.32
CA THR A 13 -0.05 -38.19 -43.94
C THR A 13 -0.10 -36.90 -43.16
N ALA A 14 -1.00 -36.83 -42.18
CA ALA A 14 -1.06 -35.73 -41.23
C ALA A 14 0.03 -35.94 -40.16
N ASP A 15 1.06 -35.12 -40.18
CA ASP A 15 1.99 -34.96 -39.05
C ASP A 15 1.24 -34.31 -37.86
N VAL A 16 1.01 -35.12 -36.84
CA VAL A 16 0.52 -34.62 -35.53
C VAL A 16 1.70 -33.98 -34.83
N VAL A 17 1.78 -32.66 -34.93
CA VAL A 17 2.65 -31.86 -34.06
C VAL A 17 2.04 -31.92 -32.65
N LEU A 18 2.68 -32.67 -31.77
CA LEU A 18 2.45 -32.60 -30.32
C LEU A 18 2.85 -31.22 -29.84
N MET A 19 1.86 -30.33 -29.74
CA MET A 19 2.03 -29.09 -28.98
C MET A 19 2.17 -29.44 -27.49
N GLY A 20 3.28 -28.96 -26.93
CA GLY A 20 3.64 -29.19 -25.55
C GLY A 20 2.51 -28.77 -24.57
N GLU A 21 2.38 -29.54 -23.52
CA GLU A 21 1.47 -29.31 -22.42
C GLU A 21 1.65 -27.91 -21.87
N ALA A 22 0.62 -27.08 -22.06
CA ALA A 22 0.47 -25.84 -21.32
C ALA A 22 0.43 -26.16 -19.82
N ALA A 23 1.29 -25.51 -19.05
CA ALA A 23 1.35 -25.63 -17.61
C ALA A 23 -0.06 -25.58 -17.01
N ALA A 24 -0.39 -26.54 -16.18
CA ALA A 24 -1.69 -26.70 -15.55
C ALA A 24 -2.07 -25.44 -14.78
N GLN A 25 -3.08 -24.73 -15.25
CA GLN A 25 -3.75 -23.68 -14.48
C GLN A 25 -4.36 -24.34 -13.24
N GLY A 26 -3.93 -23.85 -12.06
CA GLY A 26 -4.39 -24.41 -10.80
C GLY A 26 -5.92 -24.35 -10.65
N THR A 27 -6.49 -25.40 -10.14
CA THR A 27 -7.92 -25.48 -9.82
C THR A 27 -8.26 -24.45 -8.73
N PRO A 28 -9.40 -23.71 -8.79
CA PRO A 28 -9.81 -22.80 -7.72
C PRO A 28 -9.81 -23.51 -6.35
N GLY A 29 -9.07 -22.96 -5.37
CA GLY A 29 -8.84 -23.59 -4.07
C GLY A 29 -7.48 -24.30 -3.94
N SER A 30 -6.74 -24.54 -5.03
CA SER A 30 -5.44 -25.22 -5.00
C SER A 30 -4.35 -24.36 -4.32
N VAL A 31 -4.41 -23.04 -4.42
CA VAL A 31 -3.47 -22.10 -3.78
C VAL A 31 -3.55 -22.18 -2.26
N GLU A 32 -4.75 -22.12 -1.69
CA GLU A 32 -4.93 -22.22 -0.23
C GLU A 32 -4.55 -23.61 0.30
N GLN A 33 -4.85 -24.68 -0.44
CA GLN A 33 -4.41 -26.03 -0.07
C GLN A 33 -2.89 -26.15 -0.05
N LEU A 34 -2.21 -25.61 -1.07
CA LEU A 34 -0.76 -25.53 -1.11
C LEU A 34 -0.21 -24.82 0.12
N TYR A 35 -0.76 -23.66 0.48
CA TYR A 35 -0.28 -22.89 1.62
C TYR A 35 -0.54 -23.59 2.96
N ALA A 36 -1.68 -24.28 3.09
CA ALA A 36 -1.96 -25.10 4.24
C ALA A 36 -0.98 -26.28 4.39
N GLU A 37 -0.51 -26.87 3.28
CA GLU A 37 0.54 -27.90 3.28
C GLU A 37 1.90 -27.31 3.65
N LEU A 38 2.28 -26.18 3.06
CA LEU A 38 3.53 -25.49 3.36
C LEU A 38 3.62 -25.08 4.84
N ALA A 39 2.52 -24.67 5.44
CA ALA A 39 2.44 -24.29 6.86
C ALA A 39 2.76 -25.45 7.83
N LYS A 40 2.62 -26.70 7.40
CA LYS A 40 2.93 -27.90 8.20
C LYS A 40 4.42 -28.27 8.21
N LEU A 41 5.20 -27.69 7.30
CA LEU A 41 6.62 -28.02 7.13
C LEU A 41 7.50 -27.26 8.15
N PRO A 42 8.62 -27.85 8.57
CA PRO A 42 9.66 -27.12 9.27
C PRO A 42 10.13 -25.90 8.47
N PRO A 43 10.53 -24.78 9.11
CA PRO A 43 10.84 -23.53 8.40
C PRO A 43 11.84 -23.67 7.23
N ALA A 44 12.93 -24.42 7.42
CA ALA A 44 13.96 -24.62 6.38
C ALA A 44 13.42 -25.46 5.21
N GLU A 45 12.61 -26.47 5.46
CA GLU A 45 12.02 -27.32 4.42
C GLU A 45 10.93 -26.54 3.64
N ARG A 46 10.13 -25.74 4.36
CA ARG A 46 9.14 -24.85 3.77
C ARG A 46 9.81 -23.85 2.81
N GLN A 47 10.84 -23.14 3.28
CA GLN A 47 11.58 -22.18 2.45
C GLN A 47 12.14 -22.84 1.20
N LYS A 48 12.81 -23.98 1.36
CA LYS A 48 13.36 -24.77 0.23
C LYS A 48 12.27 -25.11 -0.78
N ARG A 49 11.11 -25.60 -0.31
CA ARG A 49 9.98 -25.98 -1.18
C ARG A 49 9.39 -24.78 -1.91
N ILE A 50 9.30 -23.63 -1.27
CA ILE A 50 8.86 -22.39 -1.90
C ILE A 50 9.84 -21.96 -2.99
N GLU A 51 11.15 -21.98 -2.72
CA GLU A 51 12.16 -21.59 -3.70
C GLU A 51 12.21 -22.55 -4.90
N GLU A 52 12.11 -23.86 -4.66
CA GLU A 52 12.04 -24.86 -5.73
C GLU A 52 10.79 -24.71 -6.60
N GLY A 53 9.64 -24.40 -5.99
CA GLY A 53 8.40 -24.12 -6.69
C GLY A 53 8.49 -22.84 -7.52
N ALA A 54 8.92 -21.74 -6.90
CA ALA A 54 9.11 -20.45 -7.55
C ALA A 54 10.12 -20.52 -8.71
N ARG A 55 11.16 -21.35 -8.59
CA ARG A 55 12.14 -21.59 -9.68
C ARG A 55 11.49 -22.30 -10.87
N LYS A 56 10.54 -23.19 -10.63
CA LYS A 56 9.80 -23.87 -11.72
C LYS A 56 8.79 -22.93 -12.38
N GLU A 57 8.15 -22.07 -11.59
CA GLU A 57 7.23 -21.04 -12.08
C GLU A 57 7.96 -19.97 -12.90
N GLY A 58 9.12 -19.52 -12.43
CA GLY A 58 10.03 -18.62 -13.14
C GLY A 58 9.52 -17.17 -13.32
N VAL A 59 8.29 -16.87 -12.93
CA VAL A 59 7.66 -15.57 -13.11
C VAL A 59 6.76 -15.21 -11.91
N LEU A 60 6.63 -13.91 -11.65
CA LEU A 60 5.66 -13.32 -10.72
C LEU A 60 4.96 -12.16 -11.43
N ASN A 61 3.64 -12.20 -11.51
CA ASN A 61 2.82 -11.10 -12.00
C ASN A 61 2.39 -10.22 -10.81
N LEU A 62 2.98 -9.05 -10.73
CA LEU A 62 2.86 -8.13 -9.60
C LEU A 62 2.19 -6.83 -10.02
N ILE A 63 1.24 -6.33 -9.23
CA ILE A 63 0.81 -4.94 -9.27
C ILE A 63 1.38 -4.24 -8.04
N HIS A 64 2.29 -3.26 -8.27
CA HIS A 64 2.96 -2.55 -7.20
C HIS A 64 2.56 -1.08 -7.16
N THR A 65 2.04 -0.60 -6.01
CA THR A 65 1.49 0.75 -5.89
C THR A 65 2.45 1.79 -5.32
N ILE A 66 3.64 1.39 -4.82
CA ILE A 66 4.78 2.30 -4.65
C ILE A 66 5.41 2.50 -6.02
N ARG A 67 5.01 3.57 -6.71
CA ARG A 67 5.21 3.73 -8.17
C ARG A 67 6.60 4.22 -8.58
N GLY A 68 6.89 4.06 -9.87
CA GLY A 68 8.03 4.68 -10.54
C GLY A 68 9.37 4.03 -10.19
N ALA A 69 10.38 4.83 -9.88
CA ALA A 69 11.71 4.33 -9.52
C ALA A 69 11.71 3.52 -8.22
N LEU A 70 10.78 3.82 -7.30
CA LEU A 70 10.70 3.14 -6.01
C LEU A 70 10.29 1.68 -6.19
N SER A 71 9.25 1.42 -6.98
CA SER A 71 8.83 0.03 -7.28
C SER A 71 9.91 -0.73 -8.05
N ARG A 72 10.49 -0.12 -9.08
CA ARG A 72 11.55 -0.76 -9.88
C ARG A 72 12.75 -1.15 -9.03
N ASN A 73 13.21 -0.28 -8.14
CA ASN A 73 14.35 -0.57 -7.27
C ASN A 73 14.02 -1.66 -6.24
N HIS A 74 12.80 -1.66 -5.67
CA HIS A 74 12.37 -2.71 -4.76
C HIS A 74 12.31 -4.07 -5.45
N ILE A 75 11.72 -4.13 -6.64
CA ILE A 75 11.69 -5.33 -7.49
C ILE A 75 13.11 -5.80 -7.85
N ALA A 76 14.02 -4.88 -8.18
CA ALA A 76 15.40 -5.23 -8.50
C ALA A 76 16.15 -5.89 -7.31
N LEU A 77 15.85 -5.47 -6.07
CA LEU A 77 16.37 -6.14 -4.88
C LEU A 77 15.82 -7.56 -4.72
N PHE A 78 14.52 -7.74 -4.92
CA PHE A 78 13.91 -9.08 -4.92
C PHE A 78 14.53 -9.99 -5.98
N GLN A 79 14.68 -9.51 -7.21
CA GLN A 79 15.28 -10.28 -8.31
C GLN A 79 16.78 -10.53 -8.10
N LYS A 80 17.49 -9.66 -7.37
CA LYS A 80 18.86 -9.92 -6.96
C LYS A 80 18.95 -11.07 -5.95
N ALA A 81 18.00 -11.13 -5.00
CA ALA A 81 17.93 -12.22 -4.03
C ALA A 81 17.46 -13.54 -4.69
N TYR A 82 16.54 -13.44 -5.64
CA TYR A 82 15.93 -14.59 -6.33
C TYR A 82 15.98 -14.43 -7.85
N PRO A 83 17.17 -14.57 -8.47
CA PRO A 83 17.37 -14.28 -9.91
C PRO A 83 16.65 -15.24 -10.84
N PHE A 84 16.08 -16.29 -10.31
CA PHE A 84 15.29 -17.26 -11.04
C PHE A 84 13.79 -16.90 -11.16
N VAL A 85 13.36 -15.78 -10.54
CA VAL A 85 12.00 -15.25 -10.69
C VAL A 85 12.05 -13.94 -11.45
N ARG A 86 11.47 -13.90 -12.63
CA ARG A 86 11.23 -12.69 -13.40
C ARG A 86 9.95 -12.00 -12.90
N VAL A 87 10.03 -10.73 -12.56
CA VAL A 87 8.83 -9.97 -12.12
C VAL A 87 8.26 -9.18 -13.28
N GLU A 88 7.02 -9.47 -13.63
CA GLU A 88 6.20 -8.67 -14.54
C GLU A 88 5.38 -7.70 -13.67
N ASN A 89 5.71 -6.40 -13.72
CA ASN A 89 5.12 -5.42 -12.85
C ASN A 89 4.19 -4.46 -13.59
N THR A 90 2.99 -4.26 -13.06
CA THR A 90 2.08 -3.18 -13.43
C THR A 90 2.14 -2.10 -12.36
N ASP A 91 2.38 -0.85 -12.78
CA ASP A 91 2.67 0.29 -11.90
C ASP A 91 1.49 1.27 -11.92
N ILE A 92 0.46 1.00 -11.11
CA ILE A 92 -0.80 1.75 -11.05
C ILE A 92 -1.16 2.18 -9.62
N GLY A 93 -2.25 2.94 -9.47
CA GLY A 93 -2.76 3.36 -8.15
C GLY A 93 -3.33 2.20 -7.35
N SER A 94 -3.45 2.38 -6.03
CA SER A 94 -3.92 1.32 -5.13
C SER A 94 -5.37 0.93 -5.40
N GLN A 95 -6.25 1.91 -5.61
CA GLN A 95 -7.65 1.66 -5.97
C GLN A 95 -7.75 0.97 -7.35
N ASP A 96 -7.03 1.49 -8.37
CA ASP A 96 -7.01 0.89 -9.71
C ASP A 96 -6.53 -0.57 -9.67
N ALA A 97 -5.55 -0.88 -8.80
CA ALA A 97 -5.02 -2.23 -8.62
C ALA A 97 -6.07 -3.22 -8.08
N THR A 98 -6.85 -2.80 -7.09
CA THR A 98 -7.93 -3.63 -6.53
C THR A 98 -9.08 -3.79 -7.52
N GLU A 99 -9.45 -2.74 -8.25
CA GLU A 99 -10.45 -2.79 -9.32
C GLU A 99 -10.02 -3.71 -10.45
N GLN A 100 -8.74 -3.65 -10.87
CA GLN A 100 -8.19 -4.53 -11.89
C GLN A 100 -8.25 -6.00 -11.45
N LEU A 101 -7.80 -6.33 -10.23
CA LEU A 101 -7.89 -7.70 -9.71
C LEU A 101 -9.32 -8.21 -9.71
N VAL A 102 -10.28 -7.40 -9.23
CA VAL A 102 -11.71 -7.76 -9.21
C VAL A 102 -12.23 -8.01 -10.64
N ALA A 103 -11.86 -7.18 -11.60
CA ALA A 103 -12.27 -7.33 -12.99
C ALA A 103 -11.66 -8.60 -13.64
N GLU A 104 -10.38 -8.87 -13.40
CA GLU A 104 -9.70 -10.08 -13.89
C GLU A 104 -10.38 -11.34 -13.37
N GLU A 105 -10.63 -11.41 -12.07
CA GLU A 105 -11.26 -12.56 -11.42
C GLU A 105 -12.73 -12.73 -11.85
N THR A 106 -13.47 -11.65 -12.01
CA THR A 106 -14.85 -11.68 -12.53
C THR A 106 -14.90 -12.23 -13.97
N ALA A 107 -13.87 -11.95 -14.77
CA ALA A 107 -13.73 -12.46 -16.14
C ALA A 107 -13.14 -13.88 -16.20
N GLY A 108 -12.83 -14.52 -15.07
CA GLY A 108 -12.17 -15.82 -15.00
C GLY A 108 -10.73 -15.82 -15.52
N ARG A 109 -10.07 -14.66 -15.50
CA ARG A 109 -8.68 -14.48 -15.93
C ARG A 109 -7.80 -14.25 -14.71
N HIS A 110 -6.95 -15.20 -14.38
CA HIS A 110 -6.05 -15.17 -13.23
C HIS A 110 -4.68 -14.63 -13.65
N LEU A 111 -4.62 -13.33 -14.02
CA LEU A 111 -3.42 -12.71 -14.59
C LEU A 111 -2.49 -12.18 -13.52
N THR A 112 -3.02 -11.72 -12.40
CA THR A 112 -2.27 -11.13 -11.30
C THR A 112 -2.06 -12.14 -10.18
N ASP A 113 -0.81 -12.32 -9.74
CA ASP A 113 -0.46 -13.20 -8.61
C ASP A 113 -0.48 -12.46 -7.28
N VAL A 114 0.09 -11.25 -7.25
CA VAL A 114 0.17 -10.41 -6.05
C VAL A 114 -0.20 -8.97 -6.38
N ILE A 115 -1.01 -8.36 -5.53
CA ILE A 115 -1.16 -6.90 -5.47
C ILE A 115 -0.50 -6.37 -4.20
N SER A 116 0.26 -5.27 -4.33
CA SER A 116 0.80 -4.54 -3.18
C SER A 116 0.09 -3.21 -3.09
N VAL A 117 -0.87 -3.08 -2.17
CA VAL A 117 -1.86 -1.99 -2.11
C VAL A 117 -2.02 -1.45 -0.70
N ALA A 118 -2.65 -0.29 -0.56
CA ALA A 118 -3.05 0.22 0.75
C ALA A 118 -4.18 -0.64 1.35
N ILE A 119 -4.07 -0.97 2.64
CA ILE A 119 -5.05 -1.81 3.34
C ILE A 119 -6.49 -1.26 3.24
N PRO A 120 -6.74 0.06 3.38
CA PRO A 120 -8.10 0.60 3.24
C PRO A 120 -8.76 0.33 1.89
N ASP A 121 -7.99 0.08 0.84
CA ASP A 121 -8.52 -0.17 -0.51
C ASP A 121 -8.91 -1.66 -0.72
N LEU A 122 -8.68 -2.55 0.28
CA LEU A 122 -8.90 -3.99 0.15
C LEU A 122 -10.36 -4.44 0.30
N THR A 123 -11.26 -3.57 0.69
CA THR A 123 -12.65 -3.93 1.06
C THR A 123 -13.33 -4.86 0.06
N GLU A 124 -13.30 -4.55 -1.24
CA GLU A 124 -13.95 -5.37 -2.27
C GLU A 124 -13.21 -6.69 -2.54
N VAL A 125 -11.88 -6.68 -2.46
CA VAL A 125 -11.06 -7.89 -2.62
C VAL A 125 -11.38 -8.90 -1.50
N LEU A 126 -11.49 -8.41 -0.26
CA LEU A 126 -11.79 -9.24 0.91
C LEU A 126 -13.25 -9.72 0.91
N LYS A 127 -14.23 -8.84 0.62
CA LYS A 127 -15.65 -9.20 0.51
C LYS A 127 -15.91 -10.26 -0.55
N ARG A 128 -15.22 -10.21 -1.68
CA ARG A 128 -15.33 -11.18 -2.77
C ARG A 128 -14.47 -12.43 -2.55
N ASN A 129 -13.75 -12.50 -1.42
CA ASN A 129 -12.87 -13.61 -1.07
C ASN A 129 -11.83 -13.92 -2.18
N LEU A 130 -11.20 -12.86 -2.71
CA LEU A 130 -10.18 -12.95 -3.76
C LEU A 130 -8.76 -13.05 -3.20
N ALA A 131 -8.57 -12.79 -1.92
CA ALA A 131 -7.28 -12.92 -1.23
C ALA A 131 -7.08 -14.34 -0.71
N ALA A 132 -5.93 -14.96 -1.02
CA ALA A 132 -5.54 -16.24 -0.46
C ALA A 132 -5.15 -16.11 1.01
N ARG A 133 -5.48 -17.08 1.83
CA ARG A 133 -5.00 -17.20 3.22
C ARG A 133 -3.57 -17.70 3.21
N TYR A 134 -2.64 -16.80 3.50
CA TYR A 134 -1.23 -17.08 3.61
C TYR A 134 -0.63 -16.50 4.88
N PRO A 135 -0.74 -17.18 6.03
CA PRO A 135 -0.10 -16.74 7.25
C PRO A 135 1.41 -16.91 7.14
N THR A 136 2.07 -15.86 6.65
CA THR A 136 3.52 -15.86 6.44
C THR A 136 4.28 -16.04 7.75
N PRO A 137 5.26 -16.97 7.85
CA PRO A 137 6.13 -17.06 9.03
C PRO A 137 7.01 -15.82 9.22
N ALA A 138 7.30 -15.07 8.14
CA ALA A 138 8.04 -13.82 8.20
C ALA A 138 7.34 -12.77 9.07
N ALA A 139 6.02 -12.90 9.30
CA ALA A 139 5.26 -12.06 10.22
C ALA A 139 5.78 -12.08 11.67
N ALA A 140 6.58 -13.07 12.05
CA ALA A 140 7.27 -13.08 13.35
C ALA A 140 8.22 -11.87 13.52
N ALA A 141 8.74 -11.32 12.43
CA ALA A 141 9.60 -10.13 12.42
C ALA A 141 8.83 -8.82 12.63
N ILE A 142 7.52 -8.82 12.46
CA ILE A 142 6.68 -7.61 12.60
C ILE A 142 6.80 -7.06 14.02
N LEU A 143 7.08 -5.75 14.11
CA LEU A 143 7.23 -5.05 15.38
C LEU A 143 5.93 -5.09 16.20
N PRO A 144 6.02 -5.17 17.54
CA PRO A 144 4.85 -5.30 18.42
C PRO A 144 3.76 -4.26 18.15
N LYS A 145 4.14 -3.01 17.89
CA LYS A 145 3.21 -1.90 17.62
C LYS A 145 2.35 -2.05 16.36
N TYR A 146 2.69 -2.98 15.47
CA TYR A 146 1.95 -3.26 14.24
C TYR A 146 1.20 -4.60 14.24
N LYS A 147 1.39 -5.42 15.28
CA LYS A 147 0.78 -6.77 15.32
C LYS A 147 -0.74 -6.76 15.37
N ASP A 148 -1.34 -5.75 16.01
CA ASP A 148 -2.79 -5.62 16.11
C ASP A 148 -3.47 -5.27 14.77
N PHE A 149 -2.66 -4.88 13.77
CA PHE A 149 -3.13 -4.51 12.42
C PHE A 149 -2.91 -5.61 11.38
N MET A 150 -2.51 -6.78 11.82
CA MET A 150 -2.43 -7.94 10.95
C MET A 150 -3.84 -8.53 10.75
N ASP A 151 -4.08 -9.01 9.54
CA ASP A 151 -5.30 -9.79 9.29
C ASP A 151 -5.24 -11.12 10.05
N PRO A 152 -6.21 -11.41 10.95
CA PRO A 152 -6.19 -12.63 11.74
C PRO A 152 -6.36 -13.90 10.88
N GLU A 153 -6.88 -13.78 9.66
CA GLU A 153 -7.01 -14.87 8.70
C GLU A 153 -5.80 -15.02 7.78
N GLY A 154 -4.84 -14.07 7.82
CA GLY A 154 -3.65 -14.07 6.97
C GLY A 154 -3.95 -13.83 5.49
N ARG A 155 -5.01 -13.08 5.14
CA ARG A 155 -5.39 -12.75 3.76
C ARG A 155 -4.55 -11.65 3.15
N PHE A 156 -3.84 -10.89 3.99
CA PHE A 156 -2.86 -9.90 3.57
C PHE A 156 -1.72 -9.78 4.59
N THR A 157 -0.57 -9.31 4.12
CA THR A 157 0.63 -9.11 4.94
C THR A 157 1.03 -7.64 4.90
N PRO A 158 0.83 -6.87 5.99
CA PRO A 158 1.34 -5.51 6.09
C PRO A 158 2.86 -5.52 6.04
N TRP A 159 3.47 -4.68 5.18
CA TRP A 159 4.92 -4.65 5.04
C TRP A 159 5.53 -3.25 5.00
N TYR A 160 4.72 -2.20 4.85
CA TYR A 160 5.13 -0.81 5.01
C TYR A 160 3.99 0.06 5.52
N TRP A 161 4.33 1.26 6.00
CA TRP A 161 3.38 2.26 6.48
C TRP A 161 3.60 3.58 5.76
N SER A 162 2.54 4.32 5.55
CA SER A 162 2.56 5.71 5.14
C SER A 162 1.93 6.54 6.24
N GLU A 163 2.63 7.56 6.67
CA GLU A 163 2.27 8.37 7.82
C GLU A 163 1.90 9.80 7.39
N HIS A 164 0.89 10.35 8.05
CA HIS A 164 0.46 11.73 7.95
C HIS A 164 0.64 12.44 9.28
N GLY A 165 1.12 13.67 9.24
CA GLY A 165 1.34 14.47 10.42
C GLY A 165 1.15 15.95 10.20
N ILE A 166 1.38 16.69 11.26
CA ILE A 166 1.42 18.14 11.29
C ILE A 166 2.88 18.56 11.25
N SER A 167 3.19 19.60 10.48
CA SER A 167 4.47 20.31 10.58
C SER A 167 4.28 21.82 10.51
N TYR A 168 5.25 22.58 11.01
CA TYR A 168 5.17 24.03 11.03
C TYR A 168 6.51 24.68 10.74
N ASN A 169 6.48 25.89 10.14
CA ASN A 169 7.65 26.72 9.86
C ASN A 169 8.14 27.42 11.15
N THR A 170 9.34 27.08 11.60
CA THR A 170 9.91 27.62 12.85
C THR A 170 10.35 29.09 12.75
N ASN A 171 10.45 29.67 11.54
CA ASN A 171 10.68 31.10 11.36
C ASN A 171 9.40 31.93 11.55
N LEU A 172 8.21 31.30 11.37
CA LEU A 172 6.92 31.99 11.42
C LEU A 172 6.14 31.66 12.70
N VAL A 173 6.37 30.49 13.28
CA VAL A 173 5.69 30.00 14.47
C VAL A 173 6.67 29.95 15.65
N PRO A 174 6.54 30.85 16.63
CA PRO A 174 7.42 30.82 17.80
C PRO A 174 7.13 29.60 18.68
N PRO A 175 8.11 29.12 19.47
CA PRO A 175 7.98 27.87 20.25
C PRO A 175 6.80 27.81 21.21
N ASP A 176 6.38 28.95 21.77
CA ASP A 176 5.22 29.04 22.68
C ASP A 176 3.86 28.98 21.97
N ARG A 177 3.85 29.10 20.64
CA ARG A 177 2.68 28.98 19.76
C ARG A 177 2.67 27.72 18.90
N ALA A 178 3.75 26.94 18.96
CA ALA A 178 3.84 25.69 18.16
C ALA A 178 2.66 24.75 18.46
N PRO A 179 2.02 24.20 17.42
CA PRO A 179 0.94 23.24 17.60
C PRO A 179 1.49 21.95 18.24
N ARG A 180 0.70 21.31 19.12
CA ARG A 180 1.06 20.06 19.81
C ARG A 180 0.05 18.94 19.55
N ASP A 181 -1.12 19.32 19.04
CA ASP A 181 -2.23 18.41 18.75
C ASP A 181 -3.00 18.91 17.52
N TRP A 182 -3.79 18.03 16.90
CA TRP A 182 -4.68 18.37 15.78
C TRP A 182 -5.66 19.50 16.10
N LYS A 183 -6.14 19.59 17.35
CA LYS A 183 -7.06 20.64 17.80
C LYS A 183 -6.40 22.02 17.88
N ASP A 184 -5.09 22.09 18.02
CA ASP A 184 -4.37 23.37 18.07
C ASP A 184 -4.43 24.10 16.73
N LEU A 185 -4.70 23.38 15.62
CA LEU A 185 -4.92 23.96 14.29
C LEU A 185 -6.16 24.86 14.22
N CYS A 186 -7.02 24.77 15.22
CA CYS A 186 -8.18 25.66 15.42
C CYS A 186 -7.83 27.02 16.04
N ASN A 187 -6.59 27.20 16.51
CA ASN A 187 -6.19 28.45 17.14
C ASN A 187 -6.28 29.60 16.11
N PRO A 188 -6.96 30.74 16.43
CA PRO A 188 -7.04 31.91 15.54
C PRO A 188 -5.68 32.48 15.13
N PHE A 189 -4.60 32.19 15.86
CA PHE A 189 -3.24 32.52 15.45
C PHE A 189 -2.86 31.96 14.06
N PHE A 190 -3.42 30.80 13.71
CA PHE A 190 -3.18 30.13 12.42
C PHE A 190 -4.21 30.46 11.34
N GLN A 191 -5.13 31.41 11.58
CA GLN A 191 -6.16 31.73 10.61
C GLN A 191 -5.60 32.10 9.24
N GLY A 192 -6.06 31.43 8.18
CA GLY A 192 -5.61 31.64 6.80
C GLY A 192 -4.17 31.14 6.53
N SER A 193 -3.59 30.33 7.45
CA SER A 193 -2.18 29.95 7.35
C SER A 193 -1.91 28.49 7.64
N VAL A 194 -2.95 27.64 7.58
CA VAL A 194 -2.84 26.17 7.62
C VAL A 194 -3.20 25.59 6.28
N SER A 195 -2.32 24.77 5.70
CA SER A 195 -2.52 24.12 4.40
C SER A 195 -2.95 22.66 4.55
N TYR A 196 -3.92 22.24 3.73
CA TYR A 196 -4.40 20.85 3.63
C TYR A 196 -4.42 20.40 2.16
N ASP A 197 -4.35 19.08 1.93
CA ASP A 197 -4.67 18.50 0.63
C ASP A 197 -6.19 18.45 0.42
N PRO A 198 -6.70 18.54 -0.81
CA PRO A 198 -8.13 18.41 -1.06
C PRO A 198 -8.67 17.02 -0.67
N ALA A 199 -9.60 16.98 0.31
CA ALA A 199 -10.40 15.80 0.70
C ALA A 199 -9.66 14.45 0.65
N GLU A 200 -8.51 14.36 1.35
CA GLU A 200 -7.75 13.11 1.46
C GLU A 200 -8.51 12.09 2.34
N ALA A 201 -8.97 11.00 1.72
CA ALA A 201 -9.76 9.97 2.42
C ALA A 201 -9.05 9.41 3.65
N ARG A 202 -7.75 9.18 3.55
CA ARG A 202 -6.95 8.59 4.64
C ARG A 202 -6.76 9.55 5.81
N PHE A 203 -6.66 10.84 5.53
CA PHE A 203 -6.65 11.88 6.55
C PHE A 203 -7.97 11.91 7.33
N LEU A 204 -9.11 11.94 6.62
CA LEU A 204 -10.44 11.91 7.24
C LEU A 204 -10.64 10.65 8.08
N ALA A 205 -10.24 9.50 7.55
CA ALA A 205 -10.27 8.24 8.25
C ALA A 205 -9.40 8.25 9.51
N GLY A 206 -8.22 8.85 9.45
CA GLY A 206 -7.33 9.02 10.59
C GLY A 206 -7.91 9.93 11.67
N LEU A 207 -8.53 11.04 11.29
CA LEU A 207 -9.24 11.90 12.24
C LEU A 207 -10.38 11.16 12.94
N TYR A 208 -11.12 10.34 12.18
CA TYR A 208 -12.17 9.50 12.78
C TYR A 208 -11.61 8.50 13.78
N ALA A 209 -10.46 7.87 13.48
CA ALA A 209 -9.80 6.95 14.41
C ALA A 209 -9.36 7.65 15.72
N ILE A 210 -8.97 8.94 15.64
CA ILE A 210 -8.54 9.71 16.80
C ILE A 210 -9.73 10.25 17.61
N PHE A 211 -10.75 10.79 16.95
CA PHE A 211 -11.78 11.62 17.58
C PHE A 211 -13.21 11.04 17.50
N GLY A 212 -13.41 9.96 16.75
CA GLY A 212 -14.74 9.48 16.38
C GLY A 212 -15.46 10.43 15.41
N GLU A 213 -16.68 10.09 14.99
CA GLU A 213 -17.42 10.86 13.98
C GLU A 213 -17.69 12.30 14.45
N LYS A 214 -18.26 12.45 15.65
CA LYS A 214 -18.61 13.77 16.18
C LYS A 214 -17.40 14.66 16.40
N GLY A 215 -16.31 14.11 16.96
CA GLY A 215 -15.08 14.86 17.18
C GLY A 215 -14.41 15.29 15.87
N THR A 216 -14.52 14.46 14.82
CA THR A 216 -14.03 14.80 13.48
C THR A 216 -14.89 15.90 12.84
N GLU A 217 -16.22 15.84 12.95
CA GLU A 217 -17.10 16.92 12.48
C GLU A 217 -16.75 18.24 13.15
N ASP A 218 -16.61 18.26 14.49
CA ASP A 218 -16.30 19.46 15.26
C ASP A 218 -14.92 20.04 14.87
N LEU A 219 -13.93 19.18 14.67
CA LEU A 219 -12.60 19.59 14.20
C LEU A 219 -12.65 20.20 12.80
N LEU A 220 -13.30 19.54 11.84
CA LEU A 220 -13.44 20.04 10.47
C LEU A 220 -14.19 21.37 10.42
N LYS A 221 -15.22 21.54 11.25
CA LYS A 221 -15.92 22.81 11.38
C LYS A 221 -14.98 23.94 11.84
N CYS A 222 -14.22 23.72 12.90
CA CYS A 222 -13.30 24.72 13.41
C CYS A 222 -12.14 25.02 12.43
N ILE A 223 -11.61 23.98 11.74
CA ILE A 223 -10.63 24.17 10.65
C ILE A 223 -11.22 25.08 9.57
N GLY A 224 -12.47 24.84 9.14
CA GLY A 224 -13.15 25.69 8.16
C GLY A 224 -13.32 27.13 8.60
N GLU A 225 -13.65 27.38 9.87
CA GLU A 225 -13.73 28.72 10.48
C GLU A 225 -12.36 29.44 10.45
N ASN A 226 -11.25 28.69 10.52
CA ASN A 226 -9.89 29.19 10.41
C ASN A 226 -9.44 29.47 8.94
N LYS A 227 -10.32 29.30 7.95
CA LYS A 227 -10.05 29.60 6.53
C LYS A 227 -8.79 28.91 6.00
N PRO A 228 -8.79 27.58 5.92
CA PRO A 228 -7.62 26.82 5.51
C PRO A 228 -7.25 27.06 4.05
N ILE A 229 -5.98 26.88 3.72
CA ILE A 229 -5.46 26.86 2.34
C ILE A 229 -5.60 25.42 1.82
N ILE A 230 -6.36 25.23 0.74
CA ILE A 230 -6.52 23.91 0.11
C ILE A 230 -5.67 23.85 -1.14
N GLN A 231 -4.65 23.00 -1.14
CA GLN A 231 -3.68 22.92 -2.21
C GLN A 231 -3.15 21.49 -2.39
N ARG A 232 -3.13 21.01 -3.63
CA ARG A 232 -2.55 19.70 -3.98
C ARG A 232 -1.04 19.72 -3.97
N GLY A 233 -0.45 18.56 -3.72
CA GLY A 233 0.98 18.33 -3.89
C GLY A 233 1.77 18.35 -2.58
N HIS A 234 2.02 17.17 -2.02
CA HIS A 234 2.66 17.02 -0.71
C HIS A 234 4.03 17.71 -0.62
N SER A 235 4.95 17.43 -1.54
CA SER A 235 6.28 18.06 -1.54
C SER A 235 6.22 19.56 -1.85
N GLN A 236 5.35 19.97 -2.79
CA GLN A 236 5.19 21.39 -3.14
C GLN A 236 4.67 22.20 -1.96
N ARG A 237 3.73 21.67 -1.18
CA ARG A 237 3.23 22.37 0.02
C ARG A 237 4.33 22.59 1.06
N VAL A 238 5.27 21.62 1.23
CA VAL A 238 6.44 21.82 2.11
C VAL A 238 7.30 22.96 1.61
N GLU A 239 7.57 23.04 0.30
CA GLU A 239 8.35 24.14 -0.31
C GLU A 239 7.68 25.49 -0.08
N LEU A 240 6.35 25.60 -0.26
CA LEU A 240 5.58 26.82 -0.03
C LEU A 240 5.56 27.22 1.46
N MET A 241 5.44 26.26 2.38
CA MET A 241 5.58 26.52 3.81
C MET A 241 6.96 27.10 4.13
N LEU A 242 8.02 26.54 3.57
CA LEU A 242 9.39 27.05 3.75
C LEU A 242 9.61 28.43 3.13
N ALA A 243 8.91 28.73 2.02
CA ALA A 243 8.91 30.06 1.40
C ALA A 243 8.12 31.09 2.20
N GLY A 244 7.30 30.68 3.19
CA GLY A 244 6.55 31.57 4.05
C GLY A 244 5.10 31.82 3.60
N ASP A 245 4.59 31.06 2.60
CA ASP A 245 3.22 31.24 2.10
C ASP A 245 2.17 30.79 3.15
N HIS A 246 2.54 29.89 4.03
CA HIS A 246 1.72 29.47 5.17
C HIS A 246 2.59 28.99 6.34
N MET A 247 2.01 28.96 7.53
CA MET A 247 2.72 28.62 8.78
C MET A 247 2.77 27.13 9.04
N VAL A 248 1.71 26.40 8.68
CA VAL A 248 1.48 25.04 9.14
C VAL A 248 0.97 24.16 8.00
N GLN A 249 1.49 22.94 7.92
CA GLN A 249 0.89 21.84 7.19
C GLN A 249 -0.05 21.10 8.15
N GLY A 250 -1.35 21.17 7.92
CA GLY A 250 -2.34 20.52 8.78
C GLY A 250 -2.58 19.05 8.45
N ASP A 251 -2.13 18.61 7.29
CA ASP A 251 -2.12 17.23 6.83
C ASP A 251 -1.07 17.09 5.74
N ASN A 252 -0.04 16.32 6.01
CA ASN A 252 0.95 16.00 4.99
C ASN A 252 1.59 14.64 5.24
N TYR A 253 1.99 13.97 4.18
CA TYR A 253 2.79 12.75 4.28
C TYR A 253 4.18 13.07 4.84
N LEU A 254 4.55 12.43 5.93
CA LEU A 254 5.85 12.65 6.59
C LEU A 254 7.03 12.38 5.66
N TYR A 255 6.92 11.48 4.69
CA TYR A 255 8.00 11.26 3.71
C TYR A 255 8.38 12.52 2.93
N ALA A 256 7.40 13.39 2.60
CA ALA A 256 7.67 14.63 1.87
C ALA A 256 8.48 15.61 2.73
N GLU A 257 8.20 15.67 4.00
CA GLU A 257 8.90 16.48 4.99
C GLU A 257 10.29 15.92 5.29
N LEU A 258 10.38 14.60 5.51
CA LEU A 258 11.65 13.90 5.72
C LEU A 258 12.58 14.01 4.51
N GLU A 259 12.04 13.97 3.29
CA GLU A 259 12.81 14.22 2.07
C GLU A 259 13.40 15.63 2.07
N MET A 260 12.63 16.62 2.50
CA MET A 260 13.11 18.00 2.62
C MET A 260 14.20 18.14 3.69
N LYS A 261 14.04 17.51 4.86
CA LYS A 261 15.10 17.46 5.90
C LYS A 261 16.34 16.74 5.41
N ARG A 262 16.21 15.69 4.63
CA ARG A 262 17.35 14.97 4.02
C ARG A 262 18.12 15.86 3.05
N LYS A 263 17.42 16.65 2.20
CA LYS A 263 18.03 17.60 1.26
C LYS A 263 18.64 18.82 1.97
N ASN A 264 17.96 19.33 3.00
CA ASN A 264 18.40 20.45 3.80
C ASN A 264 18.14 20.20 5.30
N PRO A 265 19.12 19.62 6.03
CA PRO A 265 18.97 19.33 7.46
C PRO A 265 18.67 20.56 8.34
N LYS A 266 18.97 21.77 7.83
CA LYS A 266 18.72 23.05 8.52
C LYS A 266 17.43 23.73 8.07
N ALA A 267 16.57 23.04 7.27
CA ALA A 267 15.29 23.60 6.85
C ALA A 267 14.47 24.01 8.11
N PRO A 268 13.95 25.27 8.13
CA PRO A 268 13.33 25.84 9.33
C PRO A 268 11.89 25.34 9.51
N PHE A 269 11.71 24.05 9.77
CA PHE A 269 10.43 23.49 10.15
C PHE A 269 10.61 22.33 11.13
N GLU A 270 9.56 22.03 11.88
CA GLU A 270 9.48 20.88 12.80
C GLU A 270 8.22 20.08 12.55
N MET A 271 8.31 18.76 12.75
CA MET A 271 7.17 17.83 12.75
C MET A 271 6.59 17.72 14.17
N VAL A 272 5.27 17.66 14.27
CA VAL A 272 4.58 17.55 15.56
C VAL A 272 4.40 16.08 15.92
N LEU A 273 5.36 15.52 16.64
CA LEU A 273 5.34 14.11 17.07
C LEU A 273 4.55 13.87 18.38
N SER A 274 4.11 14.93 19.06
CA SER A 274 3.24 14.84 20.25
C SER A 274 1.77 14.53 19.91
N ALA A 275 1.31 14.92 18.71
CA ALA A 275 0.01 14.54 18.19
C ALA A 275 0.02 13.08 17.71
N PRO A 276 -1.10 12.36 17.76
CA PRO A 276 -1.20 11.06 17.10
C PRO A 276 -0.89 11.18 15.60
N ILE A 277 0.04 10.38 15.12
CA ILE A 277 0.38 10.29 13.70
C ILE A 277 -0.66 9.40 13.01
N ILE A 278 -1.31 9.93 12.00
CA ILE A 278 -2.24 9.15 11.18
C ILE A 278 -1.40 8.23 10.29
N ALA A 279 -1.67 6.93 10.33
CA ALA A 279 -0.93 5.96 9.53
C ALA A 279 -1.88 4.95 8.87
N PHE A 280 -1.52 4.52 7.67
CA PHE A 280 -2.17 3.39 7.00
C PHE A 280 -1.12 2.43 6.46
N GLY A 281 -1.45 1.14 6.53
CA GLY A 281 -0.58 0.07 6.05
C GLY A 281 -0.65 -0.11 4.54
N GLY A 282 0.48 -0.46 3.95
CA GLY A 282 0.54 -1.09 2.65
C GLY A 282 0.77 -2.59 2.81
N ALA A 283 -0.01 -3.39 2.11
CA ALA A 283 0.01 -4.84 2.25
C ALA A 283 0.29 -5.56 0.94
N ALA A 284 0.97 -6.69 1.03
CA ALA A 284 1.02 -7.69 -0.02
C ALA A 284 -0.18 -8.63 0.13
N VAL A 285 -0.93 -8.82 -0.95
CA VAL A 285 -2.11 -9.67 -1.04
C VAL A 285 -1.91 -10.65 -2.17
N ILE A 286 -1.92 -11.93 -1.85
CA ILE A 286 -1.84 -12.99 -2.86
C ILE A 286 -3.23 -13.24 -3.42
N ASN A 287 -3.37 -13.24 -4.73
CA ASN A 287 -4.60 -13.64 -5.40
C ASN A 287 -4.92 -15.10 -5.05
N ARG A 288 -6.16 -15.36 -4.65
CA ARG A 288 -6.63 -16.71 -4.31
C ARG A 288 -6.48 -17.71 -5.47
N ASN A 289 -6.48 -17.22 -6.68
CA ASN A 289 -6.33 -18.00 -7.90
C ASN A 289 -4.98 -17.72 -8.62
N ALA A 290 -3.94 -17.30 -7.87
CA ALA A 290 -2.63 -17.01 -8.41
C ALA A 290 -2.10 -18.15 -9.28
N SER A 291 -1.62 -17.83 -10.49
CA SER A 291 -1.02 -18.79 -11.42
C SER A 291 0.38 -19.22 -10.97
N HIS A 292 1.06 -18.38 -10.18
CA HIS A 292 2.42 -18.61 -9.68
C HIS A 292 2.46 -18.51 -8.13
N PRO A 293 1.80 -19.45 -7.41
CA PRO A 293 1.61 -19.35 -5.96
C PRO A 293 2.91 -19.46 -5.15
N TYR A 294 3.92 -20.18 -5.64
CA TYR A 294 5.21 -20.23 -4.94
C TYR A 294 6.00 -18.93 -5.08
N ALA A 295 6.00 -18.31 -6.27
CA ALA A 295 6.63 -17.01 -6.46
C ALA A 295 5.91 -15.92 -5.67
N ALA A 296 4.57 -15.99 -5.57
CA ALA A 296 3.75 -15.10 -4.76
C ALA A 296 4.07 -15.23 -3.27
N ALA A 297 4.17 -16.45 -2.74
CA ALA A 297 4.58 -16.72 -1.37
C ALA A 297 6.00 -16.22 -1.08
N LEU A 298 6.94 -16.49 -2.00
CA LEU A 298 8.34 -16.05 -1.88
C LEU A 298 8.47 -14.54 -1.81
N PHE A 299 7.75 -13.81 -2.66
CA PHE A 299 7.72 -12.34 -2.65
C PHE A 299 7.10 -11.82 -1.35
N THR A 300 5.97 -12.37 -0.92
CA THR A 300 5.29 -11.95 0.30
C THR A 300 6.18 -12.15 1.53
N ASP A 301 6.85 -13.30 1.67
CA ASP A 301 7.82 -13.54 2.76
C ASP A 301 8.99 -12.56 2.68
N TRP A 302 9.52 -12.29 1.47
CA TRP A 302 10.64 -11.39 1.26
C TRP A 302 10.32 -9.93 1.60
N THR A 303 9.06 -9.48 1.45
CA THR A 303 8.68 -8.10 1.82
C THR A 303 8.98 -7.77 3.28
N LEU A 304 9.02 -8.76 4.16
CA LEU A 304 9.37 -8.61 5.58
C LEU A 304 10.84 -8.93 5.90
N SER A 305 11.67 -9.21 4.89
CA SER A 305 13.10 -9.41 5.07
C SER A 305 13.82 -8.12 5.47
N ASP A 306 14.97 -8.25 6.12
CA ASP A 306 15.81 -7.09 6.51
C ASP A 306 16.18 -6.21 5.29
N GLU A 307 16.48 -6.82 4.13
CA GLU A 307 16.80 -6.09 2.90
C GLU A 307 15.63 -5.25 2.40
N SER A 308 14.44 -5.83 2.28
CA SER A 308 13.22 -5.13 1.87
C SER A 308 12.85 -4.02 2.87
N GLN A 309 12.89 -4.32 4.16
CA GLN A 309 12.50 -3.40 5.22
C GLN A 309 13.47 -2.21 5.35
N ARG A 310 14.78 -2.44 5.19
CA ARG A 310 15.75 -1.34 5.13
C ARG A 310 15.59 -0.49 3.88
N TYR A 311 15.21 -1.08 2.76
CA TYR A 311 14.87 -0.32 1.56
C TYR A 311 13.67 0.62 1.83
N ILE A 312 12.60 0.11 2.44
CA ILE A 312 11.42 0.90 2.79
C ILE A 312 11.78 2.06 3.72
N ALA A 313 12.55 1.81 4.76
CA ALA A 313 13.08 2.84 5.63
C ALA A 313 13.92 3.88 4.87
N GLY A 314 14.77 3.42 3.95
CA GLY A 314 15.64 4.27 3.11
C GLY A 314 14.87 5.18 2.14
N VAL A 315 13.66 4.78 1.72
CA VAL A 315 12.77 5.59 0.89
C VAL A 315 11.74 6.37 1.71
N LEU A 316 11.99 6.51 3.01
CA LEU A 316 11.25 7.34 3.95
C LEU A 316 9.79 6.89 4.15
N ARG A 317 9.53 5.58 4.04
CA ARG A 317 8.27 4.96 4.44
C ARG A 317 8.46 4.23 5.77
N GLY A 318 7.40 4.06 6.52
CA GLY A 318 7.42 3.30 7.75
C GLY A 318 7.67 1.81 7.50
N PRO A 319 8.77 1.24 7.98
CA PRO A 319 8.98 -0.18 7.90
C PRO A 319 8.14 -0.91 8.95
N THR A 320 7.75 -2.15 8.63
CA THR A 320 6.93 -2.97 9.54
C THR A 320 7.77 -3.85 10.46
N ALA A 321 8.95 -4.30 9.99
CA ALA A 321 9.76 -5.32 10.68
C ALA A 321 11.15 -4.83 11.14
N VAL A 322 11.48 -3.56 10.93
CA VAL A 322 12.68 -2.92 11.50
C VAL A 322 12.29 -1.60 12.19
N PRO A 323 13.08 -1.08 13.13
CA PRO A 323 12.80 0.19 13.76
C PRO A 323 12.63 1.32 12.74
N HIS A 324 11.67 2.20 12.97
CA HIS A 324 11.44 3.37 12.12
C HIS A 324 12.61 4.36 12.29
N PRO A 325 13.29 4.78 11.20
CA PRO A 325 14.50 5.59 11.33
C PRO A 325 14.23 7.04 11.77
N TYR A 326 12.98 7.50 11.69
CA TYR A 326 12.61 8.91 11.88
C TYR A 326 11.51 9.12 12.93
N LEU A 327 10.74 8.09 13.27
CA LEU A 327 9.70 8.18 14.29
C LEU A 327 10.15 7.44 15.55
N PRO A 328 10.04 8.07 16.74
CA PRO A 328 10.25 7.40 18.01
C PRO A 328 9.38 6.15 18.17
N ASP A 329 9.85 5.18 18.94
CA ASP A 329 9.09 3.94 19.16
C ASP A 329 7.81 4.15 19.96
N ASP A 330 7.74 5.20 20.77
CA ASP A 330 6.61 5.59 21.64
C ASP A 330 5.62 6.55 20.96
N VAL A 331 5.83 6.89 19.67
CA VAL A 331 4.89 7.74 18.93
C VAL A 331 3.53 7.05 18.85
N LYS A 332 2.48 7.80 19.12
CA LYS A 332 1.10 7.31 19.00
C LYS A 332 0.70 7.26 17.54
N LEU A 333 0.30 6.07 17.08
CA LEU A 333 -0.26 5.89 15.74
C LEU A 333 -1.79 5.84 15.83
N ALA A 334 -2.45 6.55 14.92
CA ALA A 334 -3.88 6.41 14.65
C ALA A 334 -4.02 5.68 13.31
N ILE A 335 -4.39 4.42 13.37
CA ILE A 335 -4.54 3.57 12.20
C ILE A 335 -6.03 3.37 11.92
N SER A 336 -6.43 3.56 10.68
CA SER A 336 -7.82 3.54 10.25
C SER A 336 -7.98 2.70 8.99
N ASP A 337 -7.81 1.39 9.17
CA ASP A 337 -7.84 0.45 8.06
C ASP A 337 -9.24 -0.11 7.77
N ASP A 338 -10.21 0.05 8.67
CA ASP A 338 -11.57 -0.49 8.52
C ASP A 338 -12.64 0.51 8.98
N ILE A 339 -12.91 1.51 8.16
CA ILE A 339 -14.00 2.46 8.41
C ILE A 339 -15.19 2.09 7.52
N PRO A 340 -16.41 1.95 8.11
CA PRO A 340 -17.62 1.71 7.34
C PRO A 340 -17.82 2.75 6.25
N SER A 341 -18.24 2.33 5.07
CA SER A 341 -18.39 3.20 3.89
C SER A 341 -19.39 4.35 4.13
N ASP A 342 -20.45 4.09 4.91
CA ASP A 342 -21.43 5.12 5.29
C ASP A 342 -20.83 6.19 6.22
N ILE A 343 -19.89 5.83 7.08
CA ILE A 343 -19.10 6.78 7.88
C ILE A 343 -18.24 7.62 6.94
N MET A 344 -17.49 6.99 6.04
CA MET A 344 -16.64 7.74 5.10
C MET A 344 -17.43 8.72 4.26
N GLU A 345 -18.61 8.34 3.79
CA GLU A 345 -19.52 9.22 3.03
C GLU A 345 -19.91 10.46 3.85
N ARG A 346 -20.24 10.29 5.15
CA ARG A 346 -20.52 11.42 6.05
C ARG A 346 -19.28 12.30 6.29
N LEU A 347 -18.10 11.71 6.46
CA LEU A 347 -16.85 12.48 6.64
C LEU A 347 -16.54 13.35 5.41
N PHE A 348 -16.72 12.83 4.20
CA PHE A 348 -16.63 13.62 2.98
C PHE A 348 -17.71 14.72 2.91
N GLY A 349 -18.91 14.43 3.40
CA GLY A 349 -19.98 15.42 3.55
C GLY A 349 -19.60 16.57 4.48
N TYR A 350 -18.97 16.27 5.62
CA TYR A 350 -18.46 17.30 6.55
C TYR A 350 -17.32 18.12 5.93
N TRP A 351 -16.38 17.47 5.23
CA TRP A 351 -15.34 18.18 4.49
C TRP A 351 -15.95 19.16 3.47
N ALA A 352 -16.85 18.69 2.63
CA ALA A 352 -17.52 19.52 1.63
C ALA A 352 -18.31 20.68 2.26
N LYS A 353 -18.96 20.44 3.41
CA LYS A 353 -19.74 21.43 4.13
C LYS A 353 -18.90 22.54 4.77
N TYR A 354 -17.80 22.19 5.41
CA TYR A 354 -17.05 23.11 6.25
C TYR A 354 -15.77 23.64 5.61
N ILE A 355 -15.11 22.84 4.73
CA ILE A 355 -13.81 23.17 4.15
C ILE A 355 -13.96 23.67 2.69
N ALA A 356 -14.64 22.92 1.83
CA ALA A 356 -14.70 23.25 0.40
C ALA A 356 -15.52 24.52 0.08
N ARG A 357 -16.35 24.99 1.00
CA ARG A 357 -17.14 26.24 0.83
C ARG A 357 -16.39 27.52 1.19
N THR A 358 -15.20 27.40 1.76
CA THR A 358 -14.39 28.55 2.19
C THR A 358 -13.46 29.09 1.10
N GLN A 359 -13.55 28.51 -0.11
CA GLN A 359 -12.77 28.92 -1.30
C GLN A 359 -13.56 29.88 -2.19
#